data_a788114fd965b4bcc4c820e9d60e5896
#
_entry.id   a788114fd965b4bcc4c820e9d60e5896
#
_cell.length_a   1.000
_cell.length_b   1.000
_cell.length_c   1.000
_cell.angle_alpha   90.00
_cell.angle_beta   90.00
_cell.angle_gamma   90.00
#
_symmetry.space_group_name_H-M   'P 1'
#
loop_
_entity.id
_entity.type
_entity.pdbx_description
1 polymer ?
#
loop_
_entity_poly.entity_id
_entity_poly.type
_entity_poly.pdbx_seq_one_letter_code
_entity_poly.pdbx_strand_id
1 'polypeptide(L)'
;SDVYKRQMLIYANVIMKQLSQGRYQLLRKDDAGKGRSQQGLELDVFDQESGNIRSIKTLSGGESFKAALSLALGLSRMVQDYAGGIELNTLFIDEGFGSLDSQSLDQAMNCLMELHHENKLIGIISHVSDLKDRIERQLVVERKQKQSVIQMI
;
A
#
# COMPACT_ATOMS: atom_id res chain seq x y z
N SER A 1 -4.03 -20.64 0.11
CA SER A 1 -4.29 -21.31 1.37
C SER A 1 -4.24 -20.32 2.53
N ASP A 2 -4.84 -20.70 3.66
CA ASP A 2 -4.99 -19.82 4.84
C ASP A 2 -3.66 -19.41 5.46
N VAL A 3 -2.63 -20.22 5.34
CA VAL A 3 -1.28 -19.93 5.85
C VAL A 3 -0.69 -18.71 5.16
N TYR A 4 -0.79 -18.63 3.84
CA TYR A 4 -0.27 -17.50 3.07
C TYR A 4 -1.04 -16.21 3.35
N LYS A 5 -2.36 -16.29 3.50
CA LYS A 5 -3.20 -15.13 3.84
C LYS A 5 -2.84 -14.57 5.22
N ARG A 6 -2.62 -15.44 6.19
CA ARG A 6 -2.17 -15.03 7.53
C ARG A 6 -0.79 -14.36 7.49
N GLN A 7 0.15 -14.96 6.78
CA GLN A 7 1.51 -14.42 6.67
C GLN A 7 1.52 -13.06 5.98
N MET A 8 0.74 -12.90 4.91
CA MET A 8 0.57 -11.62 4.23
C MET A 8 0.05 -10.54 5.19
N LEU A 9 -0.97 -10.88 6.02
CA LEU A 9 -1.52 -9.93 6.99
C LEU A 9 -0.54 -9.56 8.10
N ILE A 10 0.30 -10.50 8.55
CA ILE A 10 1.36 -10.20 9.52
C ILE A 10 2.29 -9.14 8.96
N TYR A 11 2.78 -9.31 7.72
CA TYR A 11 3.65 -8.33 7.07
C TYR A 11 2.93 -7.01 6.81
N ALA A 12 1.69 -7.05 6.32
CA ALA A 12 0.89 -5.87 6.07
C ALA A 12 0.65 -5.05 7.35
N ASN A 13 0.42 -5.71 8.48
CA ASN A 13 0.16 -5.03 9.75
C ASN A 13 1.39 -4.32 10.33
N VAL A 14 2.59 -4.78 10.05
CA VAL A 14 3.82 -4.04 10.40
C VAL A 14 3.81 -2.67 9.71
N ILE A 15 3.46 -2.65 8.43
CA ILE A 15 3.41 -1.43 7.62
C ILE A 15 2.20 -0.57 7.99
N MET A 16 1.03 -1.18 8.18
CA MET A 16 -0.18 -0.46 8.57
C MET A 16 -0.04 0.23 9.92
N LYS A 17 0.62 -0.42 10.87
CA LYS A 17 0.96 0.19 12.16
C LYS A 17 1.82 1.44 11.99
N GLN A 18 2.82 1.39 11.12
CA GLN A 18 3.69 2.52 10.83
C GLN A 18 2.92 3.65 10.12
N LEU A 19 2.15 3.33 9.08
CA LEU A 19 1.40 4.31 8.29
C LEU A 19 0.24 4.95 9.05
N SER A 20 -0.39 4.23 9.98
CA SER A 20 -1.53 4.70 10.78
C SER A 20 -1.15 5.16 12.17
N GLN A 21 0.14 5.18 12.51
CA GLN A 21 0.64 5.48 13.87
C GLN A 21 0.01 4.57 14.93
N GLY A 22 -0.16 3.31 14.63
CA GLY A 22 -0.73 2.31 15.52
C GLY A 22 -2.26 2.33 15.60
N ARG A 23 -2.95 3.21 14.89
CA ARG A 23 -4.41 3.32 14.98
C ARG A 23 -5.14 2.11 14.41
N TYR A 24 -4.71 1.60 13.26
CA TYR A 24 -5.43 0.54 12.55
C TYR A 24 -4.67 -0.77 12.50
N GLN A 25 -5.40 -1.86 12.66
CA GLN A 25 -4.93 -3.22 12.44
C GLN A 25 -5.86 -3.93 11.45
N LEU A 26 -5.30 -4.50 10.40
CA LEU A 26 -6.03 -5.28 9.42
C LEU A 26 -6.33 -6.67 9.98
N LEU A 27 -7.57 -7.09 9.85
CA LEU A 27 -8.06 -8.38 10.30
C LEU A 27 -8.70 -9.13 9.14
N ARG A 28 -8.59 -10.44 9.17
CA ARG A 28 -9.40 -11.28 8.30
C ARG A 28 -10.82 -11.35 8.88
N LYS A 29 -11.81 -11.13 8.03
CA LYS A 29 -13.19 -11.37 8.42
C LYS A 29 -13.35 -12.87 8.60
N ASP A 30 -13.64 -13.28 9.82
CA ASP A 30 -13.91 -14.68 10.12
C ASP A 30 -15.23 -15.08 9.46
N ASP A 31 -15.21 -16.16 8.68
CA ASP A 31 -16.39 -16.84 8.16
C ASP A 31 -17.17 -17.56 9.29
N ALA A 32 -17.36 -16.89 10.42
CA ALA A 32 -18.13 -17.43 11.52
C ALA A 32 -19.60 -17.58 11.11
N GLY A 33 -19.92 -18.65 10.39
CA GLY A 33 -21.23 -19.22 10.40
C GLY A 33 -22.13 -19.07 9.21
N LYS A 34 -21.67 -18.79 7.97
CA LYS A 34 -22.53 -18.89 6.78
C LYS A 34 -21.81 -19.56 5.63
N GLY A 35 -22.38 -20.66 5.18
CA GLY A 35 -21.83 -21.55 4.20
C GLY A 35 -21.41 -20.91 2.89
N ARG A 36 -20.38 -21.52 2.27
CA ARG A 36 -19.80 -21.23 0.96
C ARG A 36 -19.51 -19.75 0.71
N SER A 37 -18.45 -19.27 1.31
CA SER A 37 -17.94 -17.95 1.05
C SER A 37 -17.33 -17.88 -0.34
N GLN A 38 -17.59 -16.76 -0.98
CA GLN A 38 -16.95 -16.34 -2.19
C GLN A 38 -15.42 -16.35 -2.02
N GLN A 39 -14.72 -16.78 -3.05
CA GLN A 39 -13.26 -16.87 -3.12
C GLN A 39 -12.63 -15.47 -3.07
N GLY A 40 -12.62 -14.82 -1.91
CA GLY A 40 -12.03 -13.50 -1.74
C GLY A 40 -11.35 -13.34 -0.38
N LEU A 41 -10.44 -12.40 -0.27
CA LEU A 41 -9.89 -11.94 0.99
C LEU A 41 -10.82 -10.82 1.51
N GLU A 42 -11.82 -11.19 2.30
CA GLU A 42 -12.61 -10.19 3.01
C GLU A 42 -11.87 -9.73 4.26
N LEU A 43 -11.73 -8.42 4.40
CA LEU A 43 -10.97 -7.79 5.47
C LEU A 43 -11.84 -6.87 6.29
N ASP A 44 -11.56 -6.90 7.58
CA ASP A 44 -12.00 -5.92 8.55
C ASP A 44 -10.81 -5.12 9.06
N VAL A 45 -11.09 -4.06 9.76
CA VAL A 45 -10.10 -3.23 10.42
C VAL A 45 -10.50 -3.02 11.87
N PHE A 46 -9.54 -3.20 12.78
CA PHE A 46 -9.67 -2.81 14.17
C PHE A 46 -9.16 -1.38 14.32
N ASP A 47 -9.99 -0.51 14.86
CA ASP A 47 -9.67 0.88 15.12
C ASP A 47 -9.38 1.06 16.62
N GLN A 48 -8.12 1.32 16.95
CA GLN A 48 -7.66 1.50 18.33
C GLN A 48 -8.32 2.69 19.04
N GLU A 49 -8.66 3.75 18.31
CA GLU A 49 -9.30 4.93 18.91
C GLU A 49 -10.72 4.64 19.36
N SER A 50 -11.50 3.97 18.54
CA SER A 50 -12.89 3.64 18.85
C SER A 50 -13.04 2.31 19.61
N GLY A 51 -12.02 1.44 19.56
CA GLY A 51 -12.08 0.08 20.08
C GLY A 51 -12.99 -0.85 19.28
N ASN A 52 -13.43 -0.46 18.08
CA ASN A 52 -14.38 -1.19 17.26
C ASN A 52 -13.71 -1.88 16.06
N ILE A 53 -14.32 -2.99 15.65
CA ILE A 53 -14.02 -3.65 14.39
C ILE A 53 -15.07 -3.22 13.36
N ARG A 54 -14.62 -2.82 12.19
CA ARG A 54 -15.49 -2.42 11.07
C ARG A 54 -14.93 -2.90 9.74
N SER A 55 -15.78 -2.93 8.71
CA SER A 55 -15.35 -3.31 7.37
C SER A 55 -14.27 -2.34 6.83
N ILE A 56 -13.27 -2.89 6.16
CA ILE A 56 -12.23 -2.08 5.48
C ILE A 56 -12.84 -1.09 4.46
N LYS A 57 -14.01 -1.40 3.93
CA LYS A 57 -14.75 -0.55 2.99
C LYS A 57 -15.26 0.76 3.62
N THR A 58 -15.27 0.85 4.94
CA THR A 58 -15.69 2.05 5.69
C THR A 58 -14.56 3.06 5.92
N LEU A 59 -13.34 2.73 5.54
CA LEU A 59 -12.20 3.62 5.65
C LEU A 59 -12.32 4.83 4.72
N SER A 60 -11.80 5.99 5.14
CA SER A 60 -11.66 7.18 4.29
C SER A 60 -10.68 6.92 3.13
N GLY A 61 -10.63 7.84 2.15
CA GLY A 61 -9.73 7.70 1.01
C GLY A 61 -8.27 7.54 1.39
N GLY A 62 -7.77 8.37 2.31
CA GLY A 62 -6.38 8.29 2.79
C GLY A 62 -6.10 7.02 3.59
N GLU A 63 -7.01 6.63 4.44
CA GLU A 63 -6.92 5.39 5.23
C GLU A 63 -7.00 4.14 4.33
N SER A 64 -7.86 4.16 3.32
CA SER A 64 -7.97 3.10 2.31
C SER A 64 -6.67 2.95 1.52
N PHE A 65 -6.03 4.06 1.15
CA PHE A 65 -4.74 4.03 0.48
C PHE A 65 -3.64 3.41 1.36
N LYS A 66 -3.57 3.78 2.64
CA LYS A 66 -2.64 3.18 3.60
C LYS A 66 -2.86 1.66 3.73
N ALA A 67 -4.11 1.22 3.81
CA ALA A 67 -4.44 -0.20 3.85
C ALA A 67 -4.05 -0.92 2.57
N ALA A 68 -4.34 -0.36 1.40
CA ALA A 68 -3.98 -0.94 0.10
C ALA A 68 -2.45 -1.04 -0.07
N LEU A 69 -1.71 0.00 0.30
CA LEU A 69 -0.25 0.01 0.27
C LEU A 69 0.33 -1.06 1.21
N SER A 70 -0.19 -1.14 2.42
CA SER A 70 0.23 -2.15 3.41
C SER A 70 0.01 -3.57 2.91
N LEU A 71 -1.14 -3.84 2.30
CA LEU A 71 -1.46 -5.15 1.72
C LEU A 71 -0.57 -5.50 0.52
N ALA A 72 -0.32 -4.54 -0.37
CA ALA A 72 0.55 -4.74 -1.53
C ALA A 72 1.99 -5.07 -1.09
N LEU A 73 2.52 -4.34 -0.12
CA LEU A 73 3.86 -4.59 0.42
C LEU A 73 3.92 -5.90 1.21
N GLY A 74 2.89 -6.21 1.98
CA GLY A 74 2.77 -7.48 2.69
C GLY A 74 2.71 -8.68 1.74
N LEU A 75 1.97 -8.55 0.65
CA LEU A 75 1.91 -9.58 -0.40
C LEU A 75 3.26 -9.74 -1.09
N SER A 76 3.92 -8.65 -1.44
CA SER A 76 5.26 -8.67 -2.04
C SER A 76 6.26 -9.42 -1.16
N ARG A 77 6.27 -9.14 0.13
CA ARG A 77 7.14 -9.82 1.08
C ARG A 77 6.82 -11.31 1.20
N MET A 78 5.54 -11.64 1.32
CA MET A 78 5.10 -13.03 1.41
C MET A 78 5.50 -13.83 0.17
N VAL A 79 5.33 -13.26 -1.03
CA VAL A 79 5.74 -13.92 -2.29
C VAL A 79 7.24 -14.17 -2.32
N GLN A 80 8.06 -13.22 -1.91
CA GLN A 80 9.52 -13.39 -1.83
C GLN A 80 9.93 -14.53 -0.90
N ASP A 81 9.29 -14.63 0.26
CA ASP A 81 9.63 -15.65 1.25
C ASP A 81 9.24 -17.06 0.81
N TYR A 82 8.15 -17.21 0.04
CA TYR A 82 7.60 -18.52 -0.32
C TYR A 82 7.91 -18.97 -1.75
N ALA A 83 8.31 -18.06 -2.63
CA ALA A 83 8.51 -18.39 -4.04
C ALA A 83 9.92 -18.88 -4.39
N GLY A 84 10.76 -19.18 -3.38
CA GLY A 84 12.01 -19.90 -3.58
C GLY A 84 13.01 -19.25 -4.54
N GLY A 85 13.15 -17.91 -4.50
CA GLY A 85 14.10 -17.17 -5.34
C GLY A 85 13.46 -16.23 -6.37
N ILE A 86 12.14 -16.08 -6.37
CA ILE A 86 11.51 -14.99 -7.11
C ILE A 86 11.71 -13.71 -6.31
N GLU A 87 12.55 -12.83 -6.82
CA GLU A 87 12.73 -11.51 -6.26
C GLU A 87 11.78 -10.54 -6.97
N LEU A 88 10.85 -9.94 -6.21
CA LEU A 88 10.04 -8.83 -6.67
C LEU A 88 10.82 -7.54 -6.44
N ASN A 89 11.61 -7.16 -7.42
CA ASN A 89 12.53 -6.02 -7.32
C ASN A 89 11.91 -4.71 -7.80
N THR A 90 10.68 -4.74 -8.30
CA THR A 90 10.02 -3.57 -8.86
C THR A 90 8.60 -3.46 -8.34
N LEU A 91 8.23 -2.27 -7.89
CA LEU A 91 6.89 -1.91 -7.46
C LEU A 91 6.47 -0.63 -8.18
N PHE A 92 5.28 -0.66 -8.79
CA PHE A 92 4.64 0.54 -9.35
C PHE A 92 3.40 0.89 -8.55
N ILE A 93 3.31 2.15 -8.16
CA ILE A 93 2.16 2.72 -7.45
C ILE A 93 1.54 3.77 -8.36
N ASP A 94 0.31 3.51 -8.79
CA ASP A 94 -0.45 4.39 -9.67
C ASP A 94 -1.48 5.16 -8.87
N GLU A 95 -1.20 6.45 -8.66
CA GLU A 95 -2.04 7.39 -7.89
C GLU A 95 -2.24 7.01 -6.41
N GLY A 96 -3.12 7.70 -5.72
CA GLY A 96 -3.50 7.46 -4.32
C GLY A 96 -2.87 8.41 -3.30
N PHE A 97 -1.73 8.99 -3.61
CA PHE A 97 -1.01 9.90 -2.69
C PHE A 97 -1.75 11.21 -2.44
N GLY A 98 -2.60 11.64 -3.37
CA GLY A 98 -3.39 12.87 -3.25
C GLY A 98 -4.44 12.83 -2.14
N SER A 99 -4.78 11.64 -1.63
CA SER A 99 -5.71 11.46 -0.52
C SER A 99 -5.04 11.56 0.86
N LEU A 100 -3.72 11.68 0.92
CA LEU A 100 -2.94 11.74 2.14
C LEU A 100 -2.73 13.19 2.59
N ASP A 101 -2.81 13.42 3.91
CA ASP A 101 -2.29 14.63 4.52
C ASP A 101 -0.75 14.64 4.49
N SER A 102 -0.15 15.77 4.83
CA SER A 102 1.31 15.95 4.79
C SER A 102 2.06 14.94 5.65
N GLN A 103 1.58 14.66 6.84
CA GLN A 103 2.20 13.71 7.76
C GLN A 103 2.09 12.26 7.24
N SER A 104 0.94 11.88 6.74
CA SER A 104 0.73 10.55 6.13
C SER A 104 1.56 10.37 4.87
N LEU A 105 1.73 11.43 4.08
CA LEU A 105 2.60 11.42 2.91
C LEU A 105 4.06 11.18 3.32
N ASP A 106 4.55 11.85 4.36
CA ASP A 106 5.90 11.65 4.89
C ASP A 106 6.12 10.21 5.33
N GLN A 107 5.17 9.62 6.02
CA GLN A 107 5.25 8.23 6.48
C GLN A 107 5.23 7.24 5.33
N ALA A 108 4.36 7.44 4.34
CA ALA A 108 4.32 6.60 3.14
C ALA A 108 5.64 6.67 2.37
N MET A 109 6.20 7.86 2.19
CA MET A 109 7.49 8.04 1.53
C MET A 109 8.63 7.39 2.31
N ASN A 110 8.65 7.47 3.64
CA ASN A 110 9.65 6.80 4.46
C ASN A 110 9.58 5.27 4.29
N CYS A 111 8.38 4.68 4.29
CA CYS A 111 8.22 3.25 4.01
C CYS A 111 8.78 2.85 2.64
N LEU A 112 8.51 3.64 1.61
CA LEU A 112 8.96 3.38 0.25
C LEU A 112 10.47 3.56 0.11
N MET A 113 11.05 4.54 0.79
CA MET A 113 12.50 4.76 0.80
C MET A 113 13.25 3.61 1.50
N GLU A 114 12.71 3.04 2.57
CA GLU A 114 13.27 1.84 3.21
C GLU A 114 13.33 0.66 2.22
N LEU A 115 12.28 0.46 1.42
CA LEU A 115 12.27 -0.55 0.37
C LEU A 115 13.29 -0.27 -0.74
N HIS A 116 13.48 0.99 -1.10
CA HIS A 116 14.47 1.38 -2.08
C HIS A 116 15.91 1.05 -1.59
N HIS A 117 16.19 1.22 -0.31
CA HIS A 117 17.46 0.81 0.29
C HIS A 117 17.70 -0.70 0.25
N GLU A 118 16.67 -1.52 0.10
CA GLU A 118 16.76 -2.96 -0.14
C GLU A 118 16.98 -3.32 -1.62
N ASN A 119 17.46 -2.40 -2.45
CA ASN A 119 17.67 -2.54 -3.90
C ASN A 119 16.41 -2.79 -4.72
N LYS A 120 15.27 -2.27 -4.29
CA LYS A 120 14.03 -2.34 -5.05
C LYS A 120 13.82 -1.06 -5.85
N LEU A 121 13.40 -1.23 -7.10
CA LEU A 121 12.95 -0.11 -7.92
C LEU A 121 11.49 0.22 -7.60
N ILE A 122 11.24 1.47 -7.24
CA ILE A 122 9.89 1.95 -6.96
C ILE A 122 9.54 3.04 -7.96
N GLY A 123 8.52 2.79 -8.76
CA GLY A 123 7.93 3.75 -9.67
C GLY A 123 6.62 4.31 -9.11
N ILE A 124 6.47 5.62 -9.14
CA ILE A 124 5.27 6.32 -8.67
C ILE A 124 4.70 7.11 -9.83
N ILE A 125 3.42 6.91 -10.11
CA ILE A 125 2.65 7.71 -11.07
C ILE A 125 1.74 8.61 -10.25
N SER A 126 1.95 9.91 -10.35
CA SER A 126 1.18 10.88 -9.56
C SER A 126 1.21 12.27 -10.20
N HIS A 127 0.17 13.06 -9.93
CA HIS A 127 0.10 14.48 -10.23
C HIS A 127 0.29 15.37 -9.00
N VAL A 128 0.58 14.78 -7.85
CA VAL A 128 0.78 15.49 -6.58
C VAL A 128 2.07 16.28 -6.60
N SER A 129 1.98 17.61 -6.45
CA SER A 129 3.15 18.49 -6.51
C SER A 129 4.17 18.22 -5.40
N ASP A 130 3.71 17.87 -4.21
CA ASP A 130 4.56 17.63 -3.04
C ASP A 130 5.49 16.42 -3.21
N LEU A 131 5.17 15.50 -4.13
CA LEU A 131 6.04 14.38 -4.48
C LEU A 131 7.22 14.80 -5.35
N LYS A 132 7.09 15.84 -6.15
CA LYS A 132 8.14 16.31 -7.04
C LYS A 132 9.41 16.71 -6.28
N ASP A 133 9.24 17.32 -5.13
CA ASP A 133 10.38 17.78 -4.31
C ASP A 133 11.06 16.64 -3.54
N ARG A 134 10.42 15.46 -3.50
CA ARG A 134 10.88 14.29 -2.72
C ARG A 134 11.55 13.22 -3.57
N ILE A 135 11.40 13.29 -4.89
CA ILE A 135 11.87 12.27 -5.82
C ILE A 135 12.87 12.89 -6.79
N GLU A 136 14.11 12.39 -6.77
CA GLU A 136 15.21 12.97 -7.57
C GLU A 136 15.07 12.70 -9.07
N ARG A 137 14.61 11.50 -9.45
CA ARG A 137 14.50 11.11 -10.86
C ARG A 137 13.05 11.11 -11.29
N GLN A 138 12.74 11.92 -12.29
CA GLN A 138 11.37 12.13 -12.76
C GLN A 138 11.27 11.99 -14.27
N LEU A 139 10.18 11.38 -14.71
CA LEU A 139 9.69 11.43 -16.08
C LEU A 139 8.47 12.35 -16.10
N VAL A 140 8.58 13.47 -16.78
CA VAL A 140 7.46 14.41 -16.92
C VAL A 140 6.76 14.16 -18.24
N VAL A 141 5.47 13.88 -18.19
CA VAL A 141 4.62 13.70 -19.38
C VAL A 141 3.77 14.94 -19.56
N GLU A 142 3.99 15.66 -20.64
CA GLU A 142 3.24 16.86 -20.98
C GLU A 142 2.47 16.65 -22.28
N ARG A 143 1.24 17.14 -22.32
CA ARG A 143 0.45 17.19 -23.54
C ARG A 143 0.69 18.54 -24.22
N LYS A 144 1.36 18.50 -25.39
CA LYS A 144 1.55 19.68 -26.24
C LYS A 144 0.70 19.54 -27.49
N GLN A 145 -0.35 20.38 -27.60
CA GLN A 145 -1.30 20.33 -28.72
C GLN A 145 -1.97 18.95 -28.83
N LYS A 146 -1.67 18.19 -29.89
CA LYS A 146 -2.23 16.84 -30.15
C LYS A 146 -1.26 15.70 -29.81
N GLN A 147 -0.09 16.02 -29.24
CA GLN A 147 0.97 15.04 -28.95
C GLN A 147 1.32 15.07 -27.47
N SER A 148 1.71 13.92 -26.95
CA SER A 148 2.31 13.80 -25.61
C SER A 148 3.83 13.75 -25.73
N VAL A 149 4.52 14.51 -24.89
CA VAL A 149 5.97 14.56 -24.83
C VAL A 149 6.41 14.05 -23.49
N ILE A 150 7.43 13.19 -23.46
CA ILE A 150 8.06 12.66 -22.25
C ILE A 150 9.42 13.32 -22.09
N GLN A 151 9.66 13.88 -20.93
CA GLN A 151 10.93 14.50 -20.58
C GLN A 151 11.45 13.91 -19.29
N MET A 152 12.71 13.47 -19.31
CA MET A 152 13.42 13.02 -18.12
C MET A 152 14.11 14.21 -17.46
N ILE A 153 13.87 14.36 -16.19
CA ILE A 153 14.49 15.39 -15.36
C ILE A 153 15.36 14.73 -14.30
#